data_f5027e844d4e14cdd0e65f5f46ee0daa
#
_entry.id   f5027e844d4e14cdd0e65f5f46ee0daa
#
_cell.length_a   1.000
_cell.length_b   1.000
_cell.length_c   1.000
_cell.angle_alpha   90.00
_cell.angle_beta   90.00
_cell.angle_gamma   90.00
#
_symmetry.space_group_name_H-M   'P 1'
#
loop_
_entity.id
_entity.type
_entity.pdbx_description
1 polymer ?
#
loop_
_entity_poly.entity_id
_entity_poly.type
_entity_poly.pdbx_seq_one_letter_code
_entity_poly.pdbx_strand_id
1 'polypeptide(L)' 'MRILVVEDDRLLNNTLCYNLDAAGYVVDSALTKSAASNFLTKQDY' A
#
# COMPACT_ATOMS: atom_id res chain seq x y z
N MET A 1 -0.20 -7.81 10.56
CA MET A 1 -0.03 -6.34 10.40
C MET A 1 -0.46 -5.94 9.00
N ARG A 2 -1.17 -4.85 8.90
CA ARG A 2 -1.64 -4.31 7.62
C ARG A 2 -0.86 -3.04 7.27
N ILE A 3 -0.39 -2.95 6.03
CA ILE A 3 0.49 -1.87 5.58
C ILE A 3 -0.15 -1.18 4.37
N LEU A 4 -0.10 0.13 4.37
CA LEU A 4 -0.49 0.94 3.22
C LEU A 4 0.78 1.48 2.54
N VAL A 5 0.95 1.14 1.27
CA VAL A 5 2.03 1.66 0.44
C VAL A 5 1.49 2.81 -0.42
N VAL A 6 2.08 3.98 -0.28
CA VAL A 6 1.72 5.16 -1.08
C VAL A 6 2.92 5.53 -1.95
N GLU A 7 2.84 5.25 -3.23
CA GLU A 7 3.93 5.49 -4.17
C GLU A 7 3.35 5.70 -5.57
N ASP A 8 3.68 6.81 -6.21
CA ASP A 8 3.15 7.18 -7.53
C ASP A 8 3.86 6.43 -8.68
N ASP A 9 5.06 5.93 -8.47
CA ASP A 9 5.74 5.08 -9.43
C ASP A 9 5.16 3.67 -9.37
N ARG A 10 4.51 3.24 -10.44
CA ARG A 10 3.82 1.95 -10.47
C ARG A 10 4.75 0.77 -10.27
N LEU A 11 5.92 0.80 -10.90
CA LEU A 11 6.88 -0.29 -10.78
C LEU A 11 7.40 -0.41 -9.35
N LEU A 12 7.77 0.72 -8.75
CA LEU A 12 8.23 0.75 -7.37
C LEU A 12 7.13 0.32 -6.41
N ASN A 13 5.91 0.80 -6.62
CA ASN A 13 4.75 0.41 -5.81
C ASN A 13 4.55 -1.10 -5.86
N ASN A 14 4.53 -1.70 -7.05
CA ASN A 14 4.36 -3.14 -7.21
C ASN A 14 5.49 -3.93 -6.56
N THR A 15 6.73 -3.47 -6.68
CA THR A 15 7.89 -4.12 -6.07
C THR A 15 7.80 -4.11 -4.55
N LEU A 16 7.45 -2.97 -3.96
CA LEU A 16 7.27 -2.85 -2.51
C LEU A 16 6.15 -3.74 -2.01
N CYS A 17 5.00 -3.73 -2.69
CA CYS A 17 3.86 -4.55 -2.31
C CYS A 17 4.18 -6.04 -2.40
N TYR A 18 4.88 -6.47 -3.45
CA TYR A 18 5.30 -7.85 -3.61
C TYR A 18 6.19 -8.30 -2.46
N ASN A 19 7.19 -7.50 -2.12
CA ASN A 19 8.14 -7.85 -1.06
C ASN A 19 7.46 -7.89 0.31
N LEU A 20 6.59 -6.95 0.60
CA LEU A 20 5.86 -6.90 1.88
C LEU A 20 4.86 -8.06 2.00
N ASP A 21 4.16 -8.37 0.92
CA ASP A 21 3.23 -9.51 0.89
C ASP A 21 3.99 -10.82 1.11
N ALA A 22 5.13 -10.99 0.46
CA ALA A 22 5.97 -12.17 0.62
C ALA A 22 6.50 -12.31 2.07
N ALA A 23 6.63 -11.20 2.78
CA ALA A 23 7.04 -11.21 4.20
C ALA A 23 5.87 -11.50 5.16
N GLY A 24 4.66 -11.68 4.65
CA GLY A 24 3.50 -12.07 5.45
C GLY A 24 2.60 -10.92 5.90
N TYR A 25 2.81 -9.70 5.39
CA TYR A 25 1.94 -8.57 5.69
C TYR A 25 0.73 -8.54 4.76
N VAL A 26 -0.38 -7.98 5.24
CA VAL A 26 -1.50 -7.61 4.40
C VAL A 26 -1.21 -6.22 3.84
N VAL A 27 -1.21 -6.07 2.52
CA VAL A 27 -0.74 -4.85 1.87
C VAL A 27 -1.85 -4.24 1.02
N ASP A 28 -2.14 -2.96 1.26
CA ASP A 28 -2.93 -2.13 0.36
C ASP A 28 -1.98 -1.17 -0.36
N SER A 29 -2.28 -0.82 -1.60
CA SER A 29 -1.47 0.10 -2.37
C SER A 29 -2.28 1.28 -2.87
N ALA A 30 -1.66 2.46 -2.86
CA ALA A 30 -2.22 3.68 -3.40
C ALA A 30 -1.17 4.36 -4.28
N LEU A 31 -1.60 4.82 -5.45
CA LEU A 31 -0.72 5.53 -6.39
C LEU A 31 -0.76 7.04 -6.18
N THR A 32 -1.73 7.53 -5.40
CA THR A 32 -1.93 8.95 -5.14
C THR A 32 -2.28 9.19 -3.68
N LYS A 33 -2.11 10.43 -3.22
CA LYS A 33 -2.54 10.83 -1.88
C LYS A 33 -4.05 10.70 -1.69
N SER A 34 -4.81 11.00 -2.73
CA SER A 34 -6.26 10.88 -2.71
C SER A 34 -6.70 9.43 -2.47
N ALA A 35 -6.11 8.48 -3.19
CA ALA A 35 -6.38 7.07 -2.98
C ALA A 35 -5.96 6.61 -1.57
N ALA A 36 -4.82 7.09 -1.08
CA ALA A 36 -4.35 6.79 0.27
C ALA A 36 -5.33 7.27 1.34
N SER A 37 -5.88 8.48 1.17
CA SER A 37 -6.89 9.02 2.10
C SER A 37 -8.12 8.11 2.18
N ASN A 38 -8.56 7.58 1.04
CA ASN A 38 -9.70 6.67 1.02
C ASN A 38 -9.43 5.39 1.81
N PHE A 39 -8.23 4.82 1.69
CA PHE A 39 -7.84 3.67 2.50
C PHE A 39 -7.80 4.00 4.00
N LEU A 40 -7.24 5.14 4.36
CA LEU A 40 -7.10 5.56 5.75
C LEU A 40 -8.44 5.78 6.45
N THR A 41 -9.49 6.11 5.71
CA THR A 41 -10.84 6.25 6.28
C THR A 41 -11.52 4.90 6.53
N LYS A 42 -11.04 3.82 5.93
CA LYS A 42 -11.69 2.50 5.96
C LYS A 42 -10.93 1.46 6.76
N GLN A 43 -9.62 1.63 6.93
CA GLN A 43 -8.75 0.63 7.52
C GLN A 43 -7.83 1.26 8.57
N ASP A 44 -7.44 0.45 9.55
CA ASP A 44 -6.40 0.80 10.51
C ASP A 44 -5.05 0.23 10.05
N TYR A 45 -4.05 1.06 10.12
CA TYR A 45 -2.68 0.67 9.73
C TYR A 45 -1.69 0.83 10.88
#